data_d65bb4c8edcf446e2a3d553de3b8e683
#
_entry.id   d65bb4c8edcf446e2a3d553de3b8e683
#
_cell.length_a   1.000
_cell.length_b   1.000
_cell.length_c   1.000
_cell.angle_alpha   90.00
_cell.angle_beta   90.00
_cell.angle_gamma   90.00
#
_symmetry.space_group_name_H-M   'P 1'
#
loop_
_entity.id
_entity.type
_entity.pdbx_description
1 polymer ?
#
loop_
_entity_poly.entity_id
_entity_poly.type
_entity_poly.pdbx_seq_one_letter_code
_entity_poly.pdbx_strand_id
1 'polypeptide(L)'
;MFGRQTTGSVVCTSCGRLVGVNDETCYNCGRRNPGLWGFGPLLRKLGNDLGFVPLVMWGSTGLYVAMLLMSGSGIRMNGLFSFLAPSTTSLFLFGASGGMPVFQYDRWWTLLSAGWLHSGILHILFNMMWVRQLGPVCAELFGPGRMVIIYTVAGVAGFAAS
;
A
#
# COMPACT_ATOMS: atom_id res chain seq x y z
N MET A 1 -21.07 13.71 2.73
CA MET A 1 -22.03 12.72 2.24
C MET A 1 -21.30 11.78 1.29
N PHE A 2 -21.07 10.52 1.70
CA PHE A 2 -20.46 9.47 0.87
C PHE A 2 -21.60 8.65 0.23
N GLY A 3 -22.15 9.17 -0.86
CA GLY A 3 -23.27 8.51 -1.54
C GLY A 3 -22.88 8.04 -2.93
N ARG A 4 -23.42 6.88 -3.35
CA ARG A 4 -23.38 6.39 -4.71
C ARG A 4 -24.14 7.38 -5.61
N GLN A 5 -23.55 7.80 -6.72
CA GLN A 5 -24.25 8.56 -7.75
C GLN A 5 -25.15 7.62 -8.56
N THR A 6 -26.44 7.92 -8.63
CA THR A 6 -27.43 7.07 -9.33
C THR A 6 -27.95 7.68 -10.63
N THR A 7 -27.72 8.99 -10.84
CA THR A 7 -28.18 9.74 -12.01
C THR A 7 -27.10 10.65 -12.56
N GLY A 8 -27.23 11.04 -13.82
CA GLY A 8 -26.31 11.96 -14.49
C GLY A 8 -25.10 11.27 -15.10
N SER A 9 -24.02 12.07 -15.32
CA SER A 9 -22.82 11.61 -15.99
C SER A 9 -21.67 11.46 -14.99
N VAL A 10 -20.82 10.48 -15.25
CA VAL A 10 -19.57 10.21 -14.52
C VAL A 10 -18.43 10.13 -15.52
N VAL A 11 -17.21 10.20 -15.03
CA VAL A 11 -16.05 10.04 -15.88
C VAL A 11 -15.63 8.57 -15.89
N CYS A 12 -15.42 8.03 -17.08
CA CYS A 12 -14.90 6.67 -17.26
C CYS A 12 -13.58 6.50 -16.53
N THR A 13 -13.48 5.48 -15.69
CA THR A 13 -12.30 5.20 -14.88
C THR A 13 -11.09 4.68 -15.68
N SER A 14 -11.29 4.38 -16.97
CA SER A 14 -10.24 3.89 -17.87
C SER A 14 -9.70 4.97 -18.80
N CYS A 15 -10.57 5.69 -19.51
CA CYS A 15 -10.17 6.63 -20.56
C CYS A 15 -10.46 8.12 -20.25
N GLY A 16 -11.05 8.41 -19.10
CA GLY A 16 -11.35 9.79 -18.68
C GLY A 16 -12.51 10.48 -19.41
N ARG A 17 -13.20 9.84 -20.37
CA ARG A 17 -14.34 10.42 -21.06
C ARG A 17 -15.61 10.40 -20.19
N LEU A 18 -16.48 11.41 -20.40
CA LEU A 18 -17.79 11.44 -19.75
C LEU A 18 -18.69 10.32 -20.32
N VAL A 19 -19.35 9.60 -19.42
CA VAL A 19 -20.28 8.51 -19.72
C VAL A 19 -21.49 8.62 -18.79
N GLY A 20 -22.62 8.05 -19.16
CA GLY A 20 -23.74 7.92 -18.24
C GLY A 20 -23.40 7.04 -17.06
N VAL A 21 -23.92 7.37 -15.87
CA VAL A 21 -23.64 6.58 -14.65
C VAL A 21 -24.12 5.14 -14.78
N ASN A 22 -25.16 4.89 -15.58
CA ASN A 22 -25.76 3.59 -15.80
C ASN A 22 -25.33 2.93 -17.13
N ASP A 23 -24.38 3.53 -17.87
CA ASP A 23 -23.89 2.95 -19.10
C ASP A 23 -23.19 1.62 -18.83
N GLU A 24 -23.59 0.56 -19.54
CA GLU A 24 -22.97 -0.76 -19.42
C GLU A 24 -21.55 -0.79 -19.98
N THR A 25 -21.30 0.00 -21.04
CA THR A 25 -20.01 0.07 -21.72
C THR A 25 -19.65 1.50 -22.08
N CYS A 26 -18.37 1.82 -21.99
CA CYS A 26 -17.85 3.10 -22.44
C CYS A 26 -17.81 3.15 -23.96
N TYR A 27 -18.47 4.12 -24.56
CA TYR A 27 -18.52 4.31 -26.02
C TYR A 27 -17.14 4.59 -26.65
N ASN A 28 -16.15 5.07 -25.85
CA ASN A 28 -14.82 5.42 -26.34
C ASN A 28 -13.80 4.29 -26.20
N CYS A 29 -13.78 3.57 -25.06
CA CYS A 29 -12.75 2.55 -24.79
C CYS A 29 -13.31 1.14 -24.59
N GLY A 30 -14.61 0.92 -24.71
CA GLY A 30 -15.24 -0.38 -24.56
C GLY A 30 -15.24 -0.96 -23.12
N ARG A 31 -14.75 -0.21 -22.12
CA ARG A 31 -14.76 -0.69 -20.74
C ARG A 31 -16.17 -0.97 -20.25
N ARG A 32 -16.39 -2.14 -19.68
CA ARG A 32 -17.63 -2.49 -18.98
C ARG A 32 -17.74 -1.72 -17.66
N ASN A 33 -18.95 -1.28 -17.32
CA ASN A 33 -19.27 -0.50 -16.12
C ASN A 33 -18.32 0.69 -15.92
N PRO A 34 -18.24 1.63 -16.89
CA PRO A 34 -17.24 2.70 -16.89
C PRO A 34 -17.34 3.63 -15.68
N GLY A 35 -18.56 3.76 -15.10
CA GLY A 35 -18.85 4.55 -13.91
C GLY A 35 -18.69 3.79 -12.59
N LEU A 36 -18.29 2.50 -12.62
CA LEU A 36 -18.20 1.63 -11.44
C LEU A 36 -19.51 1.64 -10.63
N TRP A 37 -20.65 1.45 -11.30
CA TRP A 37 -21.99 1.48 -10.68
C TRP A 37 -22.27 2.75 -9.87
N GLY A 38 -21.68 3.89 -10.26
CA GLY A 38 -21.83 5.19 -9.57
C GLY A 38 -20.89 5.41 -8.38
N PHE A 39 -19.95 4.53 -8.15
CA PHE A 39 -18.89 4.72 -7.13
C PHE A 39 -17.66 5.43 -7.68
N GLY A 40 -17.56 5.67 -9.00
CA GLY A 40 -16.44 6.36 -9.62
C GLY A 40 -16.08 7.71 -8.98
N PRO A 41 -17.06 8.60 -8.73
CA PRO A 41 -16.80 9.89 -8.06
C PRO A 41 -16.28 9.75 -6.63
N LEU A 42 -16.72 8.73 -5.90
CA LEU A 42 -16.24 8.44 -4.55
C LEU A 42 -14.76 8.02 -4.56
N LEU A 43 -14.41 7.09 -5.46
CA LEU A 43 -13.03 6.64 -5.61
C LEU A 43 -12.08 7.77 -6.02
N ARG A 44 -12.55 8.72 -6.84
CA ARG A 44 -11.77 9.91 -7.21
C ARG A 44 -11.45 10.85 -6.04
N LYS A 45 -12.31 10.89 -5.01
CA LYS A 45 -12.03 11.64 -3.78
C LYS A 45 -10.85 11.09 -3.00
N LEU A 46 -10.50 9.82 -3.20
CA LEU A 46 -9.33 9.18 -2.60
C LEU A 46 -8.01 9.55 -3.31
N GLY A 47 -8.09 10.38 -4.37
CA GLY A 47 -6.92 10.75 -5.18
C GLY A 47 -6.62 9.77 -6.31
N ASN A 48 -5.58 10.11 -7.10
CA ASN A 48 -5.18 9.32 -8.27
C ASN A 48 -4.61 7.94 -7.89
N ASP A 49 -4.19 7.76 -6.65
CA ASP A 49 -3.62 6.53 -6.09
C ASP A 49 -4.64 5.71 -5.26
N LEU A 50 -5.93 6.08 -5.28
CA LEU A 50 -7.00 5.51 -4.45
C LEU A 50 -6.71 5.56 -2.94
N GLY A 51 -5.91 6.51 -2.49
CA GLY A 51 -5.50 6.63 -1.09
C GLY A 51 -4.49 5.56 -0.65
N PHE A 52 -3.92 4.79 -1.57
CA PHE A 52 -2.96 3.74 -1.24
C PHE A 52 -1.66 4.28 -0.66
N VAL A 53 -1.11 5.35 -1.25
CA VAL A 53 0.12 5.99 -0.74
C VAL A 53 -0.04 6.45 0.71
N PRO A 54 -1.04 7.27 1.08
CA PRO A 54 -1.25 7.62 2.48
C PRO A 54 -1.56 6.41 3.38
N LEU A 55 -2.25 5.38 2.88
CA LEU A 55 -2.48 4.14 3.62
C LEU A 55 -1.17 3.45 3.99
N VAL A 56 -0.25 3.28 3.02
CA VAL A 56 1.07 2.69 3.26
C VAL A 56 1.87 3.54 4.23
N MET A 57 1.90 4.86 4.04
CA MET A 57 2.65 5.78 4.91
C MET A 57 2.16 5.70 6.37
N TRP A 58 0.87 5.90 6.60
CA TRP A 58 0.31 5.90 7.95
C TRP A 58 0.28 4.51 8.58
N GLY A 59 -0.02 3.47 7.80
CA GLY A 59 -0.01 2.08 8.24
C GLY A 59 1.38 1.64 8.69
N SER A 60 2.41 1.85 7.86
CA SER A 60 3.79 1.52 8.22
C SER A 60 4.31 2.33 9.40
N THR A 61 3.98 3.63 9.46
CA THR A 61 4.36 4.48 10.60
C THR A 61 3.69 4.00 11.89
N GLY A 62 2.39 3.70 11.84
CA GLY A 62 1.64 3.18 12.99
C GLY A 62 2.17 1.83 13.48
N LEU A 63 2.46 0.90 12.57
CA LEU A 63 3.09 -0.38 12.91
C LEU A 63 4.49 -0.20 13.51
N TYR A 64 5.29 0.71 12.97
CA TYR A 64 6.62 1.01 13.49
C TYR A 64 6.55 1.56 14.92
N VAL A 65 5.65 2.52 15.18
CA VAL A 65 5.44 3.05 16.54
C VAL A 65 4.94 1.95 17.48
N ALA A 66 3.99 1.11 17.05
CA ALA A 66 3.49 0.00 17.85
C ALA A 66 4.61 -1.00 18.22
N MET A 67 5.48 -1.32 17.24
CA MET A 67 6.65 -2.18 17.52
C MET A 67 7.63 -1.56 18.50
N LEU A 68 7.88 -0.25 18.42
CA LEU A 68 8.74 0.46 19.40
C LEU A 68 8.12 0.44 20.80
N LEU A 69 6.82 0.71 20.92
CA LEU A 69 6.12 0.66 22.21
C LEU A 69 6.18 -0.73 22.83
N MET A 70 6.01 -1.79 22.03
CA MET A 70 6.11 -3.17 22.51
C MET A 70 7.55 -3.59 22.81
N SER A 71 8.55 -2.95 22.21
CA SER A 71 9.96 -3.26 22.46
C SER A 71 10.46 -2.79 23.82
N GLY A 72 9.87 -1.72 24.39
CA GLY A 72 10.27 -1.16 25.69
C GLY A 72 11.78 -0.93 25.79
N SER A 73 12.40 -1.56 26.78
CA SER A 73 13.86 -1.49 26.97
C SER A 73 14.67 -2.26 25.92
N GLY A 74 14.05 -3.07 25.08
CA GLY A 74 14.68 -3.83 24.01
C GLY A 74 14.89 -3.03 22.72
N ILE A 75 14.60 -1.73 22.70
CA ILE A 75 14.90 -0.86 21.56
C ILE A 75 16.41 -0.79 21.36
N ARG A 76 16.85 -1.08 20.14
CA ARG A 76 18.26 -1.03 19.78
C ARG A 76 18.65 0.36 19.31
N MET A 77 19.78 0.85 19.84
CA MET A 77 20.30 2.20 19.54
C MET A 77 21.70 2.15 18.92
N ASN A 78 22.13 0.99 18.40
CA ASN A 78 23.48 0.74 17.97
C ASN A 78 23.66 1.03 16.47
N GLY A 79 24.48 2.07 16.17
CA GLY A 79 24.82 2.42 14.80
C GLY A 79 23.72 3.12 14.01
N LEU A 80 24.09 3.66 12.86
CA LEU A 80 23.24 4.51 12.04
C LEU A 80 21.98 3.79 11.54
N PHE A 81 22.11 2.55 11.08
CA PHE A 81 21.00 1.77 10.52
C PHE A 81 20.13 1.06 11.56
N SER A 82 20.65 0.90 12.78
CA SER A 82 19.92 0.29 13.90
C SER A 82 19.47 1.32 14.93
N PHE A 83 19.52 2.60 14.60
CA PHE A 83 19.02 3.66 15.49
C PHE A 83 17.50 3.59 15.57
N LEU A 84 16.97 3.59 16.79
CA LEU A 84 15.55 3.37 17.10
C LEU A 84 14.99 2.08 16.44
N ALA A 85 15.78 1.01 16.44
CA ALA A 85 15.32 -0.26 15.89
C ALA A 85 14.46 -1.03 16.90
N PRO A 86 13.26 -1.51 16.52
CA PRO A 86 12.45 -2.38 17.36
C PRO A 86 13.21 -3.65 17.73
N SER A 87 12.83 -4.28 18.85
CA SER A 87 13.41 -5.56 19.26
C SER A 87 13.11 -6.65 18.23
N THR A 88 13.99 -7.63 18.11
CA THR A 88 13.79 -8.78 17.21
C THR A 88 12.50 -9.54 17.55
N THR A 89 12.14 -9.63 18.83
CA THR A 89 10.89 -10.25 19.28
C THR A 89 9.66 -9.49 18.75
N SER A 90 9.66 -8.15 18.86
CA SER A 90 8.56 -7.33 18.32
C SER A 90 8.45 -7.48 16.81
N LEU A 91 9.57 -7.42 16.08
CA LEU A 91 9.59 -7.64 14.62
C LEU A 91 9.00 -9.01 14.27
N PHE A 92 9.39 -10.07 14.97
CA PHE A 92 8.87 -11.43 14.73
C PHE A 92 7.38 -11.54 15.01
N LEU A 93 6.89 -10.96 16.11
CA LEU A 93 5.46 -10.97 16.47
C LEU A 93 4.60 -10.24 15.45
N PHE A 94 5.08 -9.11 14.92
CA PHE A 94 4.37 -8.34 13.89
C PHE A 94 4.48 -8.94 12.49
N GLY A 95 5.28 -9.99 12.30
CA GLY A 95 5.34 -10.73 11.03
C GLY A 95 6.50 -10.29 10.11
N ALA A 96 7.67 -10.00 10.69
CA ALA A 96 8.88 -9.86 9.91
C ALA A 96 9.22 -11.17 9.19
N SER A 97 9.62 -11.06 7.92
CA SER A 97 10.02 -12.19 7.09
C SER A 97 11.49 -12.57 7.31
N GLY A 98 11.83 -13.76 6.85
CA GLY A 98 13.18 -14.32 6.88
C GLY A 98 13.14 -15.84 6.81
N GLY A 99 14.29 -16.47 6.67
CA GLY A 99 14.36 -17.94 6.55
C GLY A 99 13.74 -18.69 7.72
N MET A 100 13.96 -18.22 8.95
CA MET A 100 13.37 -18.83 10.15
C MET A 100 11.84 -18.71 10.21
N PRO A 101 11.22 -17.51 10.11
CA PRO A 101 9.77 -17.40 10.10
C PRO A 101 9.11 -18.23 8.99
N VAL A 102 9.64 -18.19 7.78
CA VAL A 102 9.02 -18.85 6.61
C VAL A 102 9.20 -20.35 6.64
N PHE A 103 10.45 -20.86 6.80
CA PHE A 103 10.75 -22.28 6.61
C PHE A 103 10.72 -23.11 7.90
N GLN A 104 10.92 -22.50 9.08
CA GLN A 104 10.88 -23.25 10.35
C GLN A 104 9.55 -23.13 11.08
N TYR A 105 8.83 -22.01 10.90
CA TYR A 105 7.55 -21.74 11.55
C TYR A 105 6.37 -21.72 10.58
N ASP A 106 6.56 -22.04 9.29
CA ASP A 106 5.54 -22.08 8.23
C ASP A 106 4.72 -20.78 8.11
N ARG A 107 5.35 -19.63 8.42
CA ARG A 107 4.69 -18.32 8.43
C ARG A 107 4.81 -17.61 7.06
N TRP A 108 4.35 -18.25 5.99
CA TRP A 108 4.42 -17.74 4.62
C TRP A 108 3.79 -16.35 4.43
N TRP A 109 2.76 -16.05 5.21
CA TRP A 109 2.11 -14.74 5.20
C TRP A 109 3.07 -13.59 5.57
N THR A 110 4.20 -13.86 6.22
CA THR A 110 5.21 -12.86 6.58
C THR A 110 5.87 -12.24 5.35
N LEU A 111 5.87 -12.92 4.22
CA LEU A 111 6.33 -12.34 2.94
C LEU A 111 5.50 -11.10 2.55
N LEU A 112 4.20 -11.09 2.90
CA LEU A 112 3.32 -9.97 2.62
C LEU A 112 3.41 -8.90 3.72
N SER A 113 3.39 -9.28 5.01
CA SER A 113 3.39 -8.34 6.12
C SER A 113 4.71 -7.60 6.28
N ALA A 114 5.84 -8.22 5.93
CA ALA A 114 7.16 -7.62 6.04
C ALA A 114 7.30 -6.32 5.22
N GLY A 115 6.58 -6.19 4.11
CA GLY A 115 6.55 -4.96 3.31
C GLY A 115 6.03 -3.72 4.05
N TRP A 116 5.36 -3.92 5.18
CA TRP A 116 4.84 -2.85 6.03
C TRP A 116 5.69 -2.58 7.27
N LEU A 117 6.67 -3.45 7.55
CA LEU A 117 7.49 -3.40 8.75
C LEU A 117 8.85 -2.77 8.48
N HIS A 118 9.37 -2.05 9.46
CA HIS A 118 10.62 -1.33 9.34
C HIS A 118 11.52 -1.58 10.55
N SER A 119 12.77 -1.89 10.27
CA SER A 119 13.77 -2.30 11.26
C SER A 119 14.56 -1.16 11.91
N GLY A 120 14.27 0.10 11.56
CA GLY A 120 14.91 1.28 12.12
C GLY A 120 14.39 2.58 11.52
N ILE A 121 14.70 3.71 12.18
CA ILE A 121 14.16 5.03 11.81
C ILE A 121 14.59 5.47 10.40
N LEU A 122 15.83 5.25 10.01
CA LEU A 122 16.29 5.63 8.67
C LEU A 122 15.63 4.77 7.60
N HIS A 123 15.41 3.48 7.89
CA HIS A 123 14.75 2.57 6.96
C HIS A 123 13.32 3.04 6.65
N ILE A 124 12.54 3.37 7.68
CA ILE A 124 11.18 3.88 7.44
C ILE A 124 11.19 5.25 6.76
N LEU A 125 12.08 6.17 7.15
CA LEU A 125 12.15 7.50 6.53
C LEU A 125 12.44 7.42 5.03
N PHE A 126 13.45 6.66 4.62
CA PHE A 126 13.79 6.50 3.20
C PHE A 126 12.69 5.79 2.43
N ASN A 127 12.11 4.72 2.98
CA ASN A 127 11.02 4.01 2.31
C ASN A 127 9.79 4.91 2.15
N MET A 128 9.38 5.63 3.18
CA MET A 128 8.23 6.55 3.09
C MET A 128 8.50 7.70 2.11
N MET A 129 9.73 8.20 2.05
CA MET A 129 10.13 9.20 1.04
C MET A 129 9.95 8.65 -0.38
N TRP A 130 10.44 7.43 -0.67
CA TRP A 130 10.28 6.80 -1.96
C TRP A 130 8.82 6.48 -2.30
N VAL A 131 8.06 5.94 -1.36
CA VAL A 131 6.62 5.66 -1.55
C VAL A 131 5.87 6.95 -1.88
N ARG A 132 6.17 8.04 -1.18
CA ARG A 132 5.55 9.36 -1.42
C ARG A 132 5.89 9.92 -2.81
N GLN A 133 7.12 9.73 -3.29
CA GLN A 133 7.57 10.26 -4.58
C GLN A 133 7.13 9.37 -5.75
N LEU A 134 7.36 8.06 -5.65
CA LEU A 134 7.15 7.14 -6.77
C LEU A 134 5.72 6.64 -6.87
N GLY A 135 5.00 6.55 -5.74
CA GLY A 135 3.64 6.04 -5.73
C GLY A 135 2.68 6.81 -6.67
N PRO A 136 2.56 8.14 -6.56
CA PRO A 136 1.73 8.92 -7.46
C PRO A 136 2.16 8.78 -8.93
N VAL A 137 3.45 8.78 -9.21
CA VAL A 137 4.00 8.61 -10.58
C VAL A 137 3.61 7.25 -11.15
N CYS A 138 3.76 6.18 -10.37
CA CYS A 138 3.31 4.84 -10.78
C CYS A 138 1.79 4.79 -11.00
N ALA A 139 1.01 5.45 -10.16
CA ALA A 139 -0.43 5.52 -10.31
C ALA A 139 -0.85 6.27 -11.60
N GLU A 140 -0.14 7.32 -11.96
CA GLU A 140 -0.37 8.07 -13.20
C GLU A 140 0.00 7.26 -14.45
N LEU A 141 1.15 6.57 -14.43
CA LEU A 141 1.65 5.81 -15.58
C LEU A 141 0.88 4.51 -15.82
N PHE A 142 0.59 3.76 -14.78
CA PHE A 142 0.03 2.40 -14.88
C PHE A 142 -1.42 2.30 -14.42
N GLY A 143 -1.93 3.33 -13.78
CA GLY A 143 -3.21 3.33 -13.09
C GLY A 143 -3.11 2.79 -11.67
N PRO A 144 -4.00 3.24 -10.74
CA PRO A 144 -3.89 2.95 -9.32
C PRO A 144 -3.97 1.46 -8.96
N GLY A 145 -4.83 0.70 -9.64
CA GLY A 145 -4.95 -0.74 -9.38
C GLY A 145 -3.66 -1.51 -9.72
N ARG A 146 -3.02 -1.17 -10.84
CA ARG A 146 -1.74 -1.79 -11.22
C ARG A 146 -0.61 -1.35 -10.30
N MET A 147 -0.60 -0.10 -9.84
CA MET A 147 0.36 0.37 -8.85
C MET A 147 0.32 -0.48 -7.57
N VAL A 148 -0.88 -0.76 -7.04
CA VAL A 148 -1.04 -1.64 -5.85
C VAL A 148 -0.49 -3.03 -6.11
N ILE A 149 -0.79 -3.61 -7.28
CA ILE A 149 -0.28 -4.93 -7.67
C ILE A 149 1.26 -4.92 -7.77
N ILE A 150 1.84 -3.92 -8.45
CA ILE A 150 3.29 -3.77 -8.59
C ILE A 150 3.95 -3.67 -7.22
N TYR A 151 3.44 -2.80 -6.35
CA TYR A 151 3.97 -2.62 -5.00
C TYR A 151 3.95 -3.94 -4.20
N THR A 152 2.81 -4.62 -4.20
CA THR A 152 2.62 -5.85 -3.43
C THR A 152 3.48 -7.00 -3.98
N VAL A 153 3.43 -7.24 -5.29
CA VAL A 153 4.17 -8.34 -5.93
C VAL A 153 5.67 -8.12 -5.83
N ALA A 154 6.15 -6.90 -6.09
CA ALA A 154 7.58 -6.58 -5.96
C ALA A 154 8.06 -6.74 -4.51
N GLY A 155 7.26 -6.32 -3.52
CA GLY A 155 7.55 -6.53 -2.11
C GLY A 155 7.66 -8.02 -1.74
N VAL A 156 6.65 -8.81 -2.09
CA VAL A 156 6.65 -10.27 -1.84
C VAL A 156 7.83 -10.94 -2.54
N ALA A 157 8.10 -10.62 -3.80
CA ALA A 157 9.23 -11.18 -4.55
C ALA A 157 10.58 -10.80 -3.91
N GLY A 158 10.74 -9.54 -3.47
CA GLY A 158 11.95 -9.09 -2.78
C GLY A 158 12.20 -9.86 -1.49
N PHE A 159 11.17 -10.07 -0.65
CA PHE A 159 11.30 -10.84 0.58
C PHE A 159 11.44 -12.34 0.35
N ALA A 160 10.92 -12.88 -0.75
CA ALA A 160 11.11 -14.29 -1.10
C ALA A 160 12.53 -14.58 -1.62
N ALA A 161 13.21 -13.56 -2.18
CA ALA A 161 14.56 -13.67 -2.73
C ALA A 161 15.67 -13.34 -1.70
N SER A 162 15.33 -12.83 -0.52
CA SER A 162 16.26 -12.44 0.55
C SER A 162 16.39 -13.53 1.61
#